data_a21b41f91533e2b0b1fdd54ce042d5c4
#
_entry.id   a21b41f91533e2b0b1fdd54ce042d5c4
#
_cell.length_a   1.000
_cell.length_b   1.000
_cell.length_c   1.000
_cell.angle_alpha   90.00
_cell.angle_beta   90.00
_cell.angle_gamma   90.00
#
_symmetry.space_group_name_H-M   'P 1'
#
loop_
_entity.id
_entity.type
_entity.pdbx_description
1 polymer ?
#
loop_
_entity_poly.entity_id
_entity_poly.type
_entity_poly.pdbx_seq_one_letter_code
_entity_poly.pdbx_strand_id
1 'polypeptide(L)'
;YLFDEMFPDVDPARISRAEALLRVLPRLAHRQVYLTAADAKDFYGLPARDVAAAMEELARQGILVRWREGYLPAQDVPLLQAQAFEPLRGVLALHRNDPLVRCGESARKERYKSPEKGSEVTQYLLVDGVIRGAVMGHFRYGPYDLHAVWLELPEQEAAVRRDEILRAVYAVNGPREEPPPFVPVG
;
A
#
# COMPACT_ATOMS: atom_id res chain seq x y z
N TYR A 1 -14.20 -7.63 -20.26
CA TYR A 1 -13.38 -8.71 -20.81
C TYR A 1 -13.66 -9.96 -19.99
N LEU A 2 -14.00 -11.07 -20.68
CA LEU A 2 -14.18 -12.37 -20.03
C LEU A 2 -12.80 -13.00 -19.84
N PHE A 3 -12.59 -13.67 -18.70
CA PHE A 3 -11.31 -14.30 -18.36
C PHE A 3 -10.86 -15.28 -19.45
N ASP A 4 -11.79 -16.06 -19.95
CA ASP A 4 -11.55 -17.09 -20.98
C ASP A 4 -11.08 -16.51 -22.32
N GLU A 5 -11.50 -15.28 -22.65
CA GLU A 5 -11.04 -14.56 -23.86
C GLU A 5 -9.60 -14.06 -23.71
N MET A 6 -9.23 -13.65 -22.49
CA MET A 6 -7.88 -13.12 -22.20
C MET A 6 -6.86 -14.23 -21.97
N PHE A 7 -7.30 -15.36 -21.45
CA PHE A 7 -6.45 -16.48 -21.04
C PHE A 7 -7.02 -17.83 -21.50
N PRO A 8 -7.12 -18.05 -22.82
CA PRO A 8 -7.80 -19.23 -23.39
C PRO A 8 -7.15 -20.58 -22.99
N ASP A 9 -5.87 -20.55 -22.64
CA ASP A 9 -5.11 -21.75 -22.26
C ASP A 9 -5.11 -22.01 -20.73
N VAL A 10 -5.77 -21.13 -19.95
CA VAL A 10 -5.84 -21.25 -18.50
C VAL A 10 -7.19 -21.77 -18.05
N ASP A 11 -7.20 -22.99 -17.56
CA ASP A 11 -8.37 -23.56 -16.90
C ASP A 11 -8.33 -23.27 -15.38
N PRO A 12 -9.14 -22.32 -14.88
CA PRO A 12 -9.13 -21.98 -13.46
C PRO A 12 -9.61 -23.13 -12.56
N ALA A 13 -10.33 -24.09 -13.09
CA ALA A 13 -10.80 -25.25 -12.32
C ALA A 13 -9.67 -26.24 -11.97
N ARG A 14 -8.53 -26.15 -12.64
CA ARG A 14 -7.37 -27.02 -12.38
C ARG A 14 -6.54 -26.62 -11.16
N ILE A 15 -6.77 -25.44 -10.61
CA ILE A 15 -6.02 -24.92 -9.47
C ILE A 15 -7.00 -24.69 -8.33
N SER A 16 -6.81 -25.38 -7.23
CA SER A 16 -7.58 -25.12 -6.01
C SER A 16 -7.26 -23.75 -5.43
N ARG A 17 -8.21 -23.15 -4.68
CA ARG A 17 -7.98 -21.88 -3.98
C ARG A 17 -6.77 -21.97 -3.04
N ALA A 18 -6.61 -23.07 -2.33
CA ALA A 18 -5.48 -23.29 -1.44
C ALA A 18 -4.15 -23.26 -2.20
N GLU A 19 -4.08 -23.94 -3.34
CA GLU A 19 -2.88 -23.92 -4.21
C GLU A 19 -2.57 -22.55 -4.76
N ALA A 20 -3.61 -21.82 -5.22
CA ALA A 20 -3.44 -20.44 -5.68
C ALA A 20 -2.89 -19.53 -4.58
N LEU A 21 -3.40 -19.67 -3.34
CA LEU A 21 -2.90 -18.91 -2.19
C LEU A 21 -1.44 -19.20 -1.89
N LEU A 22 -1.02 -20.47 -1.94
CA LEU A 22 0.39 -20.83 -1.74
C LEU A 22 1.32 -20.22 -2.78
N ARG A 23 0.82 -19.89 -3.97
CA ARG A 23 1.60 -19.24 -5.03
C ARG A 23 1.63 -17.72 -4.94
N VAL A 24 0.53 -17.08 -4.51
CA VAL A 24 0.41 -15.61 -4.53
C VAL A 24 0.84 -14.94 -3.22
N LEU A 25 0.63 -15.59 -2.07
CA LEU A 25 1.00 -15.02 -0.76
C LEU A 25 2.50 -14.80 -0.59
N PRO A 26 3.42 -15.67 -1.04
CA PRO A 26 4.85 -15.38 -0.97
C PRO A 26 5.25 -14.12 -1.75
N ARG A 27 4.60 -13.87 -2.90
CA ARG A 27 4.85 -12.67 -3.71
C ARG A 27 4.35 -11.40 -3.02
N LEU A 28 3.19 -11.48 -2.37
CA LEU A 28 2.68 -10.37 -1.58
C LEU A 28 3.59 -10.11 -0.37
N ALA A 29 3.95 -11.15 0.38
CA ALA A 29 4.85 -11.04 1.52
C ALA A 29 6.20 -10.42 1.14
N HIS A 30 6.79 -10.84 0.00
CA HIS A 30 8.02 -10.26 -0.51
C HIS A 30 7.90 -8.76 -0.82
N ARG A 31 6.74 -8.32 -1.33
CA ARG A 31 6.50 -6.89 -1.62
C ARG A 31 6.25 -6.06 -0.37
N GLN A 32 5.67 -6.67 0.65
CA GLN A 32 5.32 -5.99 1.91
C GLN A 32 6.42 -6.08 2.97
N VAL A 33 7.36 -7.02 2.80
CA VAL A 33 8.38 -7.42 3.78
C VAL A 33 7.77 -8.01 5.05
N TYR A 34 6.73 -7.41 5.60
CA TYR A 34 5.94 -7.92 6.73
C TYR A 34 4.47 -7.99 6.35
N LEU A 35 3.84 -9.13 6.57
CA LEU A 35 2.46 -9.39 6.16
C LEU A 35 1.67 -10.10 7.25
N THR A 36 0.53 -9.54 7.64
CA THR A 36 -0.43 -10.23 8.49
C THR A 36 -1.49 -10.96 7.66
N ALA A 37 -2.18 -11.92 8.26
CA ALA A 37 -3.32 -12.57 7.61
C ALA A 37 -4.47 -11.58 7.32
N ALA A 38 -4.63 -10.56 8.16
CA ALA A 38 -5.60 -9.49 7.95
C ALA A 38 -5.26 -8.65 6.70
N ASP A 39 -3.99 -8.24 6.55
CA ASP A 39 -3.54 -7.49 5.38
C ASP A 39 -3.73 -8.28 4.08
N ALA A 40 -3.35 -9.57 4.08
CA ALA A 40 -3.49 -10.42 2.91
C ALA A 40 -4.97 -10.68 2.56
N LYS A 41 -5.82 -10.86 3.57
CA LYS A 41 -7.27 -10.95 3.40
C LYS A 41 -7.83 -9.68 2.74
N ASP A 42 -7.48 -8.51 3.26
CA ASP A 42 -7.98 -7.22 2.76
C ASP A 42 -7.47 -6.94 1.36
N PHE A 43 -6.21 -7.27 1.07
CA PHE A 43 -5.61 -7.09 -0.25
C PHE A 43 -6.30 -7.91 -1.34
N TYR A 44 -6.59 -9.18 -1.08
CA TYR A 44 -7.19 -10.10 -2.06
C TYR A 44 -8.71 -10.20 -1.96
N GLY A 45 -9.34 -9.67 -0.91
CA GLY A 45 -10.78 -9.85 -0.65
C GLY A 45 -11.17 -11.31 -0.37
N LEU A 46 -10.30 -12.08 0.28
CA LEU A 46 -10.46 -13.51 0.48
C LEU A 46 -10.92 -13.84 1.91
N PRO A 47 -11.52 -15.03 2.14
CA PRO A 47 -11.88 -15.47 3.49
C PRO A 47 -10.65 -15.56 4.41
N ALA A 48 -10.74 -14.96 5.59
CA ALA A 48 -9.65 -14.93 6.56
C ALA A 48 -9.10 -16.31 6.91
N ARG A 49 -9.98 -17.32 7.02
CA ARG A 49 -9.62 -18.71 7.34
C ARG A 49 -8.69 -19.31 6.27
N ASP A 50 -9.02 -19.10 4.99
CA ASP A 50 -8.24 -19.67 3.88
C ASP A 50 -6.85 -19.03 3.82
N VAL A 51 -6.79 -17.70 4.01
CA VAL A 51 -5.52 -16.96 4.05
C VAL A 51 -4.65 -17.42 5.22
N ALA A 52 -5.22 -17.48 6.43
CA ALA A 52 -4.49 -17.91 7.62
C ALA A 52 -3.93 -19.33 7.46
N ALA A 53 -4.74 -20.27 6.96
CA ALA A 53 -4.30 -21.64 6.72
C ALA A 53 -3.14 -21.70 5.70
N ALA A 54 -3.20 -20.92 4.63
CA ALA A 54 -2.15 -20.90 3.63
C ALA A 54 -0.86 -20.26 4.17
N MET A 55 -0.94 -19.22 5.00
CA MET A 55 0.24 -18.60 5.62
C MET A 55 0.91 -19.56 6.63
N GLU A 56 0.14 -20.31 7.41
CA GLU A 56 0.69 -21.36 8.29
C GLU A 56 1.39 -22.47 7.48
N GLU A 57 0.80 -22.88 6.38
CA GLU A 57 1.41 -23.87 5.49
C GLU A 57 2.73 -23.36 4.90
N LEU A 58 2.77 -22.09 4.44
CA LEU A 58 4.00 -21.46 3.93
C LEU A 58 5.07 -21.33 5.02
N ALA A 59 4.65 -21.10 6.26
CA ALA A 59 5.58 -21.08 7.39
C ALA A 59 6.14 -22.49 7.68
N ARG A 60 5.29 -23.53 7.62
CA ARG A 60 5.71 -24.90 7.77
C ARG A 60 6.69 -25.37 6.66
N GLN A 61 6.54 -24.82 5.46
CA GLN A 61 7.44 -25.05 4.33
C GLN A 61 8.75 -24.22 4.42
N GLY A 62 8.89 -23.33 5.41
CA GLY A 62 10.04 -22.46 5.55
C GLY A 62 10.14 -21.34 4.53
N ILE A 63 9.05 -21.06 3.80
CA ILE A 63 8.96 -19.94 2.85
C ILE A 63 8.71 -18.64 3.59
N LEU A 64 7.87 -18.68 4.62
CA LEU A 64 7.62 -17.58 5.55
C LEU A 64 8.16 -17.92 6.94
N VAL A 65 8.52 -16.91 7.70
CA VAL A 65 8.90 -17.02 9.12
C VAL A 65 7.92 -16.21 9.95
N ARG A 66 7.34 -16.84 10.97
CA ARG A 66 6.44 -16.13 11.89
C ARG A 66 7.24 -15.07 12.68
N TRP A 67 6.70 -13.85 12.68
CA TRP A 67 7.24 -12.73 13.43
C TRP A 67 6.10 -11.93 14.05
N ARG A 68 6.06 -11.87 15.38
CA ARG A 68 4.94 -11.23 16.12
C ARG A 68 3.59 -11.77 15.64
N GLU A 69 2.70 -10.89 15.19
CA GLU A 69 1.34 -11.22 14.72
C GLU A 69 1.28 -11.55 13.22
N GLY A 70 2.40 -11.50 12.52
CA GLY A 70 2.48 -11.71 11.08
C GLY A 70 3.64 -12.60 10.68
N TYR A 71 4.09 -12.39 9.45
CA TYR A 71 5.09 -13.21 8.78
C TYR A 71 6.05 -12.35 7.98
N LEU A 72 7.29 -12.82 7.89
CA LEU A 72 8.35 -12.27 7.06
C LEU A 72 8.71 -13.31 5.99
N PRO A 73 9.13 -12.92 4.78
CA PRO A 73 9.81 -13.82 3.87
C PRO A 73 11.08 -14.37 4.51
N ALA A 74 11.29 -15.68 4.47
CA ALA A 74 12.45 -16.31 5.11
C ALA A 74 13.77 -15.75 4.60
N GLN A 75 13.83 -15.39 3.31
CA GLN A 75 15.00 -14.80 2.67
C GLN A 75 15.38 -13.42 3.21
N ASP A 76 14.42 -12.68 3.76
CA ASP A 76 14.65 -11.30 4.23
C ASP A 76 15.10 -11.27 5.72
N VAL A 77 14.91 -12.37 6.45
CA VAL A 77 15.27 -12.46 7.87
C VAL A 77 16.74 -12.17 8.14
N PRO A 78 17.71 -12.72 7.37
CA PRO A 78 19.14 -12.40 7.58
C PRO A 78 19.46 -10.92 7.39
N LEU A 79 18.82 -10.24 6.42
CA LEU A 79 19.01 -8.81 6.17
C LEU A 79 18.50 -7.96 7.33
N LEU A 80 17.33 -8.33 7.89
CA LEU A 80 16.75 -7.65 9.04
C LEU A 80 17.60 -7.87 10.31
N GLN A 81 18.11 -9.08 10.52
CA GLN A 81 18.98 -9.39 11.64
C GLN A 81 20.31 -8.65 11.57
N ALA A 82 20.89 -8.56 10.37
CA ALA A 82 22.13 -7.81 10.15
C ALA A 82 21.93 -6.28 10.16
N GLN A 83 20.68 -5.81 10.21
CA GLN A 83 20.33 -4.38 10.04
C GLN A 83 20.95 -3.79 8.75
N ALA A 84 21.09 -4.62 7.71
CA ALA A 84 21.73 -4.28 6.44
C ALA A 84 20.78 -3.53 5.50
N PHE A 85 20.15 -2.47 6.03
CA PHE A 85 19.27 -1.59 5.25
C PHE A 85 19.41 -0.15 5.74
N GLU A 86 19.32 0.78 4.83
CA GLU A 86 19.21 2.20 5.15
C GLU A 86 17.73 2.57 5.20
N PRO A 87 17.27 3.23 6.28
CA PRO A 87 15.92 3.76 6.34
C PRO A 87 15.65 4.72 5.19
N LEU A 88 14.49 4.57 4.56
CA LEU A 88 14.06 5.52 3.55
C LEU A 88 14.05 6.94 4.12
N ARG A 89 14.66 7.87 3.40
CA ARG A 89 14.62 9.31 3.70
C ARG A 89 13.89 10.02 2.57
N GLY A 90 13.16 11.07 2.93
CA GLY A 90 12.46 11.87 1.97
C GLY A 90 10.98 11.54 1.83
N VAL A 91 10.36 12.06 0.77
CA VAL A 91 8.92 11.92 0.51
C VAL A 91 8.69 11.15 -0.78
N LEU A 92 7.83 10.13 -0.71
CA LEU A 92 7.32 9.40 -1.87
C LEU A 92 5.79 9.48 -1.90
N ALA A 93 5.23 9.72 -3.09
CA ALA A 93 3.80 9.60 -3.33
C ALA A 93 3.50 8.20 -3.89
N LEU A 94 2.75 7.41 -3.14
CA LEU A 94 2.34 6.06 -3.52
C LEU A 94 0.89 6.09 -4.00
N HIS A 95 0.63 5.49 -5.14
CA HIS A 95 -0.73 5.36 -5.64
C HIS A 95 -1.59 4.56 -4.64
N ARG A 96 -2.87 4.91 -4.48
CA ARG A 96 -3.77 4.24 -3.52
C ARG A 96 -3.90 2.72 -3.73
N ASN A 97 -3.61 2.23 -4.93
CA ASN A 97 -3.60 0.80 -5.24
C ASN A 97 -2.21 0.15 -5.10
N ASP A 98 -1.21 0.89 -4.66
CA ASP A 98 0.10 0.31 -4.35
C ASP A 98 -0.06 -0.77 -3.28
N PRO A 99 0.59 -1.93 -3.42
CA PRO A 99 0.52 -3.01 -2.44
C PRO A 99 0.85 -2.57 -1.02
N LEU A 100 1.86 -1.72 -0.81
CA LEU A 100 2.22 -1.16 0.49
C LEU A 100 1.08 -0.38 1.15
N VAL A 101 0.25 0.25 0.31
CA VAL A 101 -0.86 1.07 0.77
C VAL A 101 -2.11 0.24 0.97
N ARG A 102 -2.37 -0.72 0.10
CA ARG A 102 -3.59 -1.54 0.18
C ARG A 102 -3.64 -2.43 1.42
N CYS A 103 -2.51 -2.87 1.91
CA CYS A 103 -2.46 -3.50 3.22
C CYS A 103 -2.78 -2.48 4.32
N GLY A 104 -3.81 -2.73 5.13
CA GLY A 104 -4.32 -1.80 6.15
C GLY A 104 -5.08 -0.58 5.58
N GLU A 105 -5.59 -0.66 4.35
CA GLU A 105 -6.30 0.44 3.68
C GLU A 105 -7.53 0.91 4.46
N SER A 106 -8.26 -0.01 5.10
CA SER A 106 -9.50 0.31 5.83
C SER A 106 -9.28 1.35 6.93
N ALA A 107 -8.23 1.19 7.74
CA ALA A 107 -7.89 2.14 8.80
C ALA A 107 -7.44 3.49 8.22
N ARG A 108 -6.68 3.47 7.13
CA ARG A 108 -6.23 4.70 6.47
C ARG A 108 -7.35 5.46 5.77
N LYS A 109 -8.30 4.77 5.15
CA LYS A 109 -9.47 5.42 4.54
C LYS A 109 -10.31 6.18 5.55
N GLU A 110 -10.49 5.64 6.74
CA GLU A 110 -11.24 6.34 7.79
C GLU A 110 -10.48 7.58 8.28
N ARG A 111 -9.15 7.47 8.39
CA ARG A 111 -8.28 8.58 8.84
C ARG A 111 -8.23 9.74 7.85
N TYR A 112 -8.26 9.46 6.55
CA TYR A 112 -8.21 10.47 5.48
C TYR A 112 -9.56 10.63 4.77
N LYS A 113 -10.64 10.56 5.51
CA LYS A 113 -11.97 10.70 4.94
C LYS A 113 -12.34 12.17 4.72
N SER A 114 -12.46 12.55 3.45
CA SER A 114 -12.90 13.92 3.12
C SER A 114 -14.36 14.15 3.46
N PRO A 115 -14.71 15.31 4.05
CA PRO A 115 -16.08 15.75 4.17
C PRO A 115 -16.68 16.19 2.83
N GLU A 116 -15.85 16.53 1.86
CA GLU A 116 -16.29 16.98 0.54
C GLU A 116 -16.74 15.82 -0.33
N LYS A 117 -17.97 15.93 -0.85
CA LYS A 117 -18.52 14.91 -1.74
C LYS A 117 -17.73 14.83 -3.04
N GLY A 118 -17.23 13.65 -3.34
CA GLY A 118 -16.46 13.39 -4.56
C GLY A 118 -14.96 13.55 -4.41
N SER A 119 -14.46 14.12 -3.32
CA SER A 119 -13.04 14.13 -3.01
C SER A 119 -12.63 12.80 -2.36
N GLU A 120 -11.64 12.15 -2.91
CA GLU A 120 -11.13 10.87 -2.42
C GLU A 120 -9.59 10.84 -2.40
N VAL A 121 -9.01 9.93 -1.63
CA VAL A 121 -7.57 9.72 -1.63
C VAL A 121 -7.13 9.16 -2.99
N THR A 122 -6.23 9.86 -3.65
CA THR A 122 -5.63 9.44 -4.90
C THR A 122 -4.26 8.79 -4.68
N GLN A 123 -3.49 9.33 -3.73
CA GLN A 123 -2.18 8.83 -3.31
C GLN A 123 -2.01 8.98 -1.80
N TYR A 124 -1.10 8.20 -1.25
CA TYR A 124 -0.60 8.38 0.12
C TYR A 124 0.84 8.88 0.09
N LEU A 125 1.20 9.71 1.05
CA LEU A 125 2.55 10.24 1.19
C LEU A 125 3.30 9.46 2.25
N LEU A 126 4.35 8.79 1.80
CA LEU A 126 5.32 8.13 2.66
C LEU A 126 6.42 9.15 2.97
N VAL A 127 6.52 9.56 4.22
CA VAL A 127 7.51 10.54 4.70
C VAL A 127 8.48 9.81 5.61
N ASP A 128 9.74 9.75 5.22
CA ASP A 128 10.80 9.03 5.94
C ASP A 128 10.41 7.59 6.33
N GLY A 129 9.76 6.88 5.39
CA GLY A 129 9.32 5.50 5.59
C GLY A 129 8.00 5.32 6.34
N VAL A 130 7.29 6.38 6.71
CA VAL A 130 6.00 6.33 7.39
C VAL A 130 4.93 7.05 6.57
N ILE A 131 3.74 6.46 6.45
CA ILE A 131 2.60 7.14 5.81
C ILE A 131 2.14 8.25 6.75
N ARG A 132 2.35 9.50 6.35
CA ARG A 132 2.03 10.72 7.09
C ARG A 132 1.24 11.74 6.29
N GLY A 133 0.61 11.31 5.20
CA GLY A 133 -0.24 12.20 4.44
C GLY A 133 -0.98 11.49 3.32
N ALA A 134 -1.91 12.22 2.73
CA ALA A 134 -2.67 11.79 1.58
C ALA A 134 -2.92 12.95 0.62
N VAL A 135 -2.94 12.64 -0.66
CA VAL A 135 -3.32 13.57 -1.72
C VAL A 135 -4.78 13.35 -2.03
N MET A 136 -5.56 14.40 -1.88
CA MET A 136 -6.99 14.41 -2.12
C MET A 136 -7.30 14.92 -3.53
N GLY A 137 -8.19 14.27 -4.22
CA GLY A 137 -8.56 14.66 -5.57
C GLY A 137 -9.71 13.85 -6.11
N HIS A 138 -9.90 13.92 -7.43
CA HIS A 138 -10.99 13.24 -8.10
C HIS A 138 -10.47 12.32 -9.21
N PHE A 139 -10.73 11.02 -9.09
CA PHE A 139 -10.25 10.03 -10.06
C PHE A 139 -10.95 10.09 -11.42
N ARG A 140 -12.19 10.56 -11.45
CA ARG A 140 -13.02 10.50 -12.67
C ARG A 140 -12.62 11.47 -13.77
N TYR A 141 -11.91 12.53 -13.40
CA TYR A 141 -11.52 13.61 -14.32
C TYR A 141 -10.03 13.62 -14.64
N GLY A 142 -9.36 12.50 -14.38
CA GLY A 142 -7.95 12.29 -14.67
C GLY A 142 -7.05 12.53 -13.47
N PRO A 143 -5.75 12.23 -13.62
CA PRO A 143 -4.79 12.32 -12.51
C PRO A 143 -4.50 13.76 -12.06
N TYR A 144 -5.13 14.73 -12.68
CA TYR A 144 -4.81 16.15 -12.53
C TYR A 144 -5.78 16.95 -11.66
N ASP A 145 -6.82 16.34 -11.15
CA ASP A 145 -7.77 17.03 -10.27
C ASP A 145 -7.35 16.86 -8.81
N LEU A 146 -6.47 17.76 -8.37
CA LEU A 146 -5.92 17.79 -7.01
C LEU A 146 -6.63 18.85 -6.19
N HIS A 147 -7.24 18.46 -5.08
CA HIS A 147 -7.98 19.37 -4.20
C HIS A 147 -7.11 19.86 -3.04
N ALA A 148 -6.37 18.94 -2.39
CA ALA A 148 -5.56 19.25 -1.22
C ALA A 148 -4.49 18.17 -0.97
N VAL A 149 -3.53 18.50 -0.14
CA VAL A 149 -2.59 17.56 0.47
C VAL A 149 -2.84 17.57 1.98
N TRP A 150 -3.32 16.46 2.49
CA TRP A 150 -3.57 16.28 3.91
C TRP A 150 -2.34 15.70 4.59
N LEU A 151 -1.90 16.31 5.70
CA LEU A 151 -0.65 15.99 6.37
C LEU A 151 -0.82 15.76 7.86
N GLU A 152 -0.18 14.73 8.37
CA GLU A 152 0.00 14.41 9.79
C GLU A 152 1.36 14.89 10.29
N LEU A 153 1.87 15.95 9.70
CA LEU A 153 3.10 16.60 10.09
C LEU A 153 2.77 17.86 10.90
N PRO A 154 3.59 18.21 11.89
CA PRO A 154 3.53 19.53 12.50
C PRO A 154 3.64 20.61 11.42
N GLU A 155 2.91 21.71 11.60
CA GLU A 155 2.85 22.80 10.60
C GLU A 155 4.25 23.31 10.19
N GLN A 156 5.13 23.46 11.17
CA GLN A 156 6.50 23.88 10.93
C GLN A 156 7.29 22.86 10.08
N GLU A 157 7.13 21.57 10.33
CA GLU A 157 7.76 20.51 9.55
C GLU A 157 7.18 20.46 8.13
N ALA A 158 5.87 20.57 7.99
CA ALA A 158 5.20 20.63 6.69
C ALA A 158 5.68 21.84 5.86
N ALA A 159 5.88 23.00 6.50
CA ALA A 159 6.40 24.19 5.84
C ALA A 159 7.84 24.01 5.34
N VAL A 160 8.72 23.44 6.18
CA VAL A 160 10.12 23.17 5.82
C VAL A 160 10.21 22.15 4.67
N ARG A 161 9.35 21.15 4.65
CA ARG A 161 9.35 20.07 3.65
C ARG A 161 8.43 20.34 2.46
N ARG A 162 7.88 21.54 2.35
CA ARG A 162 6.88 21.88 1.34
C ARG A 162 7.32 21.53 -0.08
N ASP A 163 8.50 21.95 -0.49
CA ASP A 163 9.00 21.71 -1.85
C ASP A 163 9.27 20.23 -2.12
N GLU A 164 9.71 19.49 -1.11
CA GLU A 164 9.92 18.06 -1.20
C GLU A 164 8.59 17.31 -1.37
N ILE A 165 7.58 17.68 -0.60
CA ILE A 165 6.22 17.11 -0.69
C ILE A 165 5.61 17.41 -2.06
N LEU A 166 5.66 18.67 -2.50
CA LEU A 166 5.11 19.06 -3.81
C LEU A 166 5.84 18.36 -4.95
N ARG A 167 7.15 18.18 -4.87
CA ARG A 167 7.92 17.42 -5.87
C ARG A 167 7.43 15.97 -5.96
N ALA A 168 7.20 15.30 -4.84
CA ALA A 168 6.66 13.94 -4.82
C ALA A 168 5.25 13.86 -5.40
N VAL A 169 4.38 14.82 -5.07
CA VAL A 169 3.01 14.92 -5.62
C VAL A 169 3.05 15.17 -7.13
N TYR A 170 3.88 16.08 -7.60
CA TYR A 170 3.99 16.45 -9.02
C TYR A 170 4.68 15.39 -9.87
N ALA A 171 5.53 14.57 -9.28
CA ALA A 171 6.12 13.43 -9.99
C ALA A 171 5.05 12.44 -10.51
N VAL A 172 3.90 12.38 -9.85
CA VAL A 172 2.77 11.53 -10.25
C VAL A 172 1.71 12.30 -11.03
N ASN A 173 1.42 13.54 -10.63
CA ASN A 173 0.27 14.30 -11.13
C ASN A 173 0.63 15.39 -12.15
N GLY A 174 1.92 15.61 -12.37
CA GLY A 174 2.41 16.75 -13.15
C GLY A 174 2.37 18.08 -12.38
N PRO A 175 3.13 19.08 -12.86
CA PRO A 175 3.19 20.41 -12.23
C PRO A 175 1.85 21.16 -12.35
N ARG A 176 1.62 22.08 -11.43
CA ARG A 176 0.43 22.95 -11.37
C ARG A 176 0.83 24.40 -11.31
N GLU A 177 0.01 25.28 -11.89
CA GLU A 177 0.16 26.71 -11.75
C GLU A 177 -0.02 27.14 -10.29
N GLU A 178 -1.05 26.60 -9.64
CA GLU A 178 -1.30 26.81 -8.22
C GLU A 178 -1.07 25.50 -7.45
N PRO A 179 -0.21 25.51 -6.42
CA PRO A 179 0.00 24.34 -5.60
C PRO A 179 -1.25 24.02 -4.75
N PRO A 180 -1.57 22.75 -4.56
CA PRO A 180 -2.69 22.37 -3.69
C PRO A 180 -2.44 22.84 -2.26
N PRO A 181 -3.50 23.24 -1.52
CA PRO A 181 -3.39 23.63 -0.13
C PRO A 181 -2.97 22.44 0.73
N PHE A 182 -2.14 22.73 1.75
CA PHE A 182 -1.81 21.77 2.80
C PHE A 182 -2.82 21.87 3.93
N VAL A 183 -3.42 20.74 4.30
CA VAL A 183 -4.44 20.62 5.32
C VAL A 183 -3.94 19.70 6.43
N PRO A 184 -3.86 20.17 7.68
CA PRO A 184 -3.51 19.31 8.79
C PRO A 184 -4.60 18.27 9.05
N VAL A 185 -4.20 17.04 9.31
CA VAL A 185 -5.10 15.98 9.80
C VAL A 185 -5.11 16.06 11.31
N GLY A 186 -6.30 16.32 11.86
CA GLY A 186 -6.51 16.42 13.29
C GLY A 186 -6.54 15.06 14.01
#